data_ccbb36bd3383946671460068a470dd18
#
_entry.id   ccbb36bd3383946671460068a470dd18
#
_cell.length_a   1.000
_cell.length_b   1.000
_cell.length_c   1.000
_cell.angle_alpha   90.00
_cell.angle_beta   90.00
_cell.angle_gamma   90.00
#
_symmetry.space_group_name_H-M   'P 1'
#
loop_
_entity.id
_entity.type
_entity.pdbx_description
1 polymer ?
#
loop_
_entity_poly.entity_id
_entity_poly.type
_entity_poly.pdbx_seq_one_letter_code
_entity_poly.pdbx_strand_id
1 'polypeptide(L)'
;DSFVTSGIFKSALINQIGNDHNFKLKDVNWPDTPFHNDYGEGNFSKIKEYLGNEEDVINFIEDSEILVTDLAPVSESILDNVKNLKYIGVSRGGPVNIDIDACQKKSIIVANAPGRNASAVAEFTVAKILAQTRLITLGHTTLMQGEWRGDLYRLDKTGRELSELTIGLIGYSHIGKLVKNLLVPFGCKIVFSDPYVELNNEDIADGIKKVSLENLLEISDVVSIHARVTKETVNLIGKKEISLMKKDSYLINTARGPLLDYKALHDALSNGKLKGAALDTFYEEPLPENHIFKNLNNVTITPHIAGASVKTAYYAAEVIAKDVRNYIDGKKLVNRIC
;
A
#
# COMPACT_ATOMS: atom_id res chain seq x y z
N ASP A 1 -8.13 8.13 -14.87
CA ASP A 1 -7.41 9.19 -14.14
C ASP A 1 -5.94 9.28 -14.58
N SER A 2 -5.15 10.12 -13.94
CA SER A 2 -3.74 10.33 -14.34
C SER A 2 -2.78 9.24 -13.85
N PHE A 3 -3.24 8.24 -13.10
CA PHE A 3 -2.42 7.09 -12.69
C PHE A 3 -2.67 5.88 -13.59
N VAL A 4 -3.93 5.43 -13.72
CA VAL A 4 -4.31 4.40 -14.69
C VAL A 4 -5.20 5.06 -15.73
N THR A 5 -4.59 5.57 -16.80
CA THR A 5 -5.30 6.34 -17.82
C THR A 5 -6.24 5.45 -18.63
N SER A 6 -7.25 6.07 -19.24
CA SER A 6 -8.18 5.40 -20.15
C SER A 6 -7.47 4.72 -21.33
N GLY A 7 -6.35 5.30 -21.78
CA GLY A 7 -5.48 4.72 -22.82
C GLY A 7 -4.79 3.43 -22.38
N ILE A 8 -4.32 3.35 -21.13
CA ILE A 8 -3.73 2.12 -20.55
C ILE A 8 -4.80 1.02 -20.48
N PHE A 9 -6.00 1.32 -19.97
CA PHE A 9 -7.11 0.37 -19.94
C PHE A 9 -7.50 -0.10 -21.33
N LYS A 10 -7.67 0.83 -22.29
CA LYS A 10 -8.03 0.49 -23.67
C LYS A 10 -7.01 -0.46 -24.28
N SER A 11 -5.73 -0.16 -24.15
CA SER A 11 -4.65 -1.00 -24.69
C SER A 11 -4.68 -2.41 -24.11
N ALA A 12 -4.84 -2.52 -22.78
CA ALA A 12 -4.93 -3.81 -22.09
C ALA A 12 -6.19 -4.60 -22.53
N LEU A 13 -7.34 -3.93 -22.66
CA LEU A 13 -8.59 -4.54 -23.11
C LEU A 13 -8.47 -5.04 -24.56
N ILE A 14 -7.97 -4.21 -25.49
CA ILE A 14 -7.80 -4.61 -26.91
C ILE A 14 -6.91 -5.85 -27.01
N ASN A 15 -5.84 -5.92 -26.22
CA ASN A 15 -4.95 -7.10 -26.20
C ASN A 15 -5.68 -8.38 -25.76
N GLN A 16 -6.73 -8.29 -24.96
CA GLN A 16 -7.47 -9.44 -24.42
C GLN A 16 -8.72 -9.77 -25.24
N ILE A 17 -9.51 -8.77 -25.64
CA ILE A 17 -10.84 -8.97 -26.24
C ILE A 17 -10.93 -8.49 -27.70
N GLY A 18 -9.84 -7.92 -28.27
CA GLY A 18 -9.87 -7.36 -29.63
C GLY A 18 -10.43 -5.94 -29.70
N ASN A 19 -10.57 -5.42 -30.90
CA ASN A 19 -10.99 -4.04 -31.16
C ASN A 19 -12.45 -3.93 -31.65
N ASP A 20 -13.17 -5.03 -31.73
CA ASP A 20 -14.55 -5.09 -32.27
C ASP A 20 -15.62 -4.70 -31.24
N HIS A 21 -15.22 -4.01 -30.18
CA HIS A 21 -16.08 -3.53 -29.11
C HIS A 21 -16.16 -2.00 -29.10
N ASN A 22 -17.29 -1.46 -28.65
CA ASN A 22 -17.45 -0.03 -28.50
C ASN A 22 -16.82 0.45 -27.18
N PHE A 23 -15.75 1.22 -27.27
CA PHE A 23 -15.03 1.78 -26.11
C PHE A 23 -15.39 3.26 -25.93
N LYS A 24 -16.06 3.59 -24.83
CA LYS A 24 -16.15 4.97 -24.32
C LYS A 24 -14.96 5.21 -23.39
N LEU A 25 -14.25 6.34 -23.55
CA LEU A 25 -13.05 6.65 -22.76
C LEU A 25 -13.23 8.01 -22.06
N LYS A 26 -12.90 8.06 -20.77
CA LYS A 26 -12.91 9.30 -19.99
C LYS A 26 -11.75 9.29 -19.00
N ASP A 27 -10.96 10.34 -18.99
CA ASP A 27 -9.99 10.60 -17.95
C ASP A 27 -10.47 11.78 -17.09
N VAL A 28 -10.18 11.69 -15.79
CA VAL A 28 -10.43 12.74 -14.81
C VAL A 28 -9.08 13.24 -14.32
N ASN A 29 -8.92 14.55 -14.23
CA ASN A 29 -7.67 15.15 -13.75
C ASN A 29 -7.38 14.70 -12.31
N TRP A 30 -6.09 14.48 -12.03
CA TRP A 30 -5.66 14.25 -10.65
C TRP A 30 -5.89 15.52 -9.85
N PRO A 31 -6.46 15.45 -8.64
CA PRO A 31 -6.73 16.64 -7.86
C PRO A 31 -5.43 17.26 -7.32
N ASP A 32 -5.41 18.59 -7.19
CA ASP A 32 -4.32 19.31 -6.54
C ASP A 32 -4.28 19.06 -5.03
N THR A 33 -5.41 18.63 -4.46
CA THR A 33 -5.55 18.28 -3.04
C THR A 33 -5.46 16.78 -2.85
N PRO A 34 -4.86 16.31 -1.75
CA PRO A 34 -4.78 14.87 -1.45
C PRO A 34 -6.17 14.24 -1.29
N PHE A 35 -6.29 12.94 -1.56
CA PHE A 35 -7.48 12.18 -1.21
C PHE A 35 -7.63 12.09 0.30
N HIS A 36 -8.87 12.25 0.77
CA HIS A 36 -9.24 11.95 2.14
C HIS A 36 -9.59 10.46 2.29
N ASN A 37 -9.20 9.87 3.42
CA ASN A 37 -9.57 8.51 3.75
C ASN A 37 -10.99 8.38 4.33
N ASP A 38 -11.66 9.51 4.55
CA ASP A 38 -13.02 9.55 5.06
C ASP A 38 -14.04 9.14 4.01
N TYR A 39 -15.16 8.61 4.48
CA TYR A 39 -16.31 8.35 3.63
C TYR A 39 -16.89 9.66 3.09
N GLY A 40 -17.43 9.60 1.87
CA GLY A 40 -18.13 10.74 1.28
C GLY A 40 -19.43 11.08 2.01
N GLU A 41 -20.05 12.17 1.62
CA GLU A 41 -21.34 12.61 2.17
C GLU A 41 -22.52 12.18 1.28
N GLY A 42 -23.74 12.18 1.84
CA GLY A 42 -24.97 11.89 1.10
C GLY A 42 -24.93 10.53 0.40
N ASN A 43 -25.11 10.54 -0.93
CA ASN A 43 -25.10 9.33 -1.76
C ASN A 43 -23.75 8.59 -1.77
N PHE A 44 -22.69 9.21 -1.30
CA PHE A 44 -21.33 8.64 -1.23
C PHE A 44 -20.92 8.20 0.18
N SER A 45 -21.83 8.19 1.14
CA SER A 45 -21.55 7.85 2.55
C SER A 45 -21.03 6.42 2.79
N LYS A 46 -21.08 5.55 1.79
CA LYS A 46 -20.55 4.17 1.85
C LYS A 46 -19.26 3.96 1.06
N ILE A 47 -18.79 4.98 0.35
CA ILE A 47 -17.59 4.91 -0.49
C ILE A 47 -16.62 6.03 -0.13
N LYS A 48 -15.35 5.84 -0.47
CA LYS A 48 -14.26 6.79 -0.21
C LYS A 48 -13.16 6.70 -1.26
N GLU A 49 -12.21 7.63 -1.23
CA GLU A 49 -11.06 7.65 -2.14
C GLU A 49 -11.47 7.57 -3.61
N TYR A 50 -12.35 8.46 -4.05
CA TYR A 50 -12.88 8.50 -5.41
C TYR A 50 -12.61 9.84 -6.10
N LEU A 51 -12.69 9.84 -7.44
CA LEU A 51 -12.65 11.02 -8.30
C LEU A 51 -13.88 11.08 -9.19
N GLY A 52 -14.48 12.26 -9.28
CA GLY A 52 -15.68 12.52 -10.10
C GLY A 52 -16.92 12.71 -9.25
N ASN A 53 -18.01 13.08 -9.91
CA ASN A 53 -19.32 13.28 -9.32
C ASN A 53 -20.34 12.29 -9.90
N GLU A 54 -21.50 12.24 -9.29
CA GLU A 54 -22.56 11.28 -9.61
C GLU A 54 -23.09 11.45 -11.04
N GLU A 55 -23.42 12.68 -11.43
CA GLU A 55 -24.00 12.99 -12.75
C GLU A 55 -23.04 12.63 -13.88
N ASP A 56 -21.78 12.98 -13.75
CA ASP A 56 -20.74 12.66 -14.72
C ASP A 56 -20.54 11.16 -14.93
N VAL A 57 -20.62 10.38 -13.84
CA VAL A 57 -20.45 8.92 -13.91
C VAL A 57 -21.68 8.26 -14.50
N ILE A 58 -22.90 8.68 -14.14
CA ILE A 58 -24.15 8.20 -14.74
C ILE A 58 -24.15 8.45 -16.25
N ASN A 59 -23.87 9.68 -16.67
CA ASN A 59 -23.82 10.07 -18.08
C ASN A 59 -22.73 9.32 -18.87
N PHE A 60 -21.59 9.01 -18.23
CA PHE A 60 -20.53 8.25 -18.86
C PHE A 60 -20.89 6.77 -19.03
N ILE A 61 -21.46 6.13 -18.02
CA ILE A 61 -21.88 4.72 -18.08
C ILE A 61 -23.05 4.56 -19.08
N GLU A 62 -24.08 5.40 -18.97
CA GLU A 62 -25.25 5.43 -19.84
C GLU A 62 -25.83 4.02 -20.10
N ASP A 63 -25.61 3.46 -21.29
CA ASP A 63 -26.08 2.15 -21.75
C ASP A 63 -24.99 1.07 -21.74
N SER A 64 -23.82 1.35 -21.16
CA SER A 64 -22.70 0.42 -21.12
C SER A 64 -22.99 -0.80 -20.24
N GLU A 65 -22.56 -1.99 -20.69
CA GLU A 65 -22.67 -3.23 -19.91
C GLU A 65 -21.48 -3.48 -18.98
N ILE A 66 -20.31 -2.92 -19.31
CA ILE A 66 -19.06 -3.12 -18.58
C ILE A 66 -18.46 -1.74 -18.24
N LEU A 67 -18.19 -1.52 -16.97
CA LEU A 67 -17.38 -0.40 -16.48
C LEU A 67 -16.01 -0.91 -16.06
N VAL A 68 -14.95 -0.25 -16.55
CA VAL A 68 -13.58 -0.43 -16.03
C VAL A 68 -13.09 0.89 -15.46
N THR A 69 -12.66 0.88 -14.21
CA THR A 69 -12.27 2.11 -13.51
C THR A 69 -11.12 1.90 -12.53
N ASP A 70 -10.40 2.95 -12.17
CA ASP A 70 -9.54 3.00 -10.98
C ASP A 70 -10.24 3.75 -9.85
N LEU A 71 -10.66 5.00 -10.06
CA LEU A 71 -11.13 5.89 -8.99
C LEU A 71 -12.57 6.43 -9.19
N ALA A 72 -13.28 6.09 -10.26
CA ALA A 72 -14.66 6.56 -10.39
C ALA A 72 -15.52 6.05 -9.22
N PRO A 73 -16.39 6.91 -8.64
CA PRO A 73 -17.31 6.48 -7.59
C PRO A 73 -18.41 5.59 -8.19
N VAL A 74 -18.80 4.54 -7.48
CA VAL A 74 -19.98 3.73 -7.80
C VAL A 74 -20.79 3.52 -6.53
N SER A 75 -21.76 4.42 -6.33
CA SER A 75 -22.73 4.39 -5.22
C SER A 75 -24.03 3.68 -5.61
N GLU A 76 -24.86 3.36 -4.61
CA GLU A 76 -26.20 2.81 -4.83
C GLU A 76 -27.04 3.73 -5.73
N SER A 77 -26.97 5.05 -5.53
CA SER A 77 -27.67 6.04 -6.34
C SER A 77 -27.24 6.02 -7.82
N ILE A 78 -25.93 5.90 -8.09
CA ILE A 78 -25.44 5.74 -9.47
C ILE A 78 -26.01 4.47 -10.09
N LEU A 79 -25.98 3.36 -9.36
CA LEU A 79 -26.47 2.07 -9.83
C LEU A 79 -28.00 2.05 -10.06
N ASP A 80 -28.77 2.92 -9.40
CA ASP A 80 -30.20 3.09 -9.61
C ASP A 80 -30.51 3.77 -10.95
N ASN A 81 -29.58 4.56 -11.46
CA ASN A 81 -29.74 5.36 -12.68
C ASN A 81 -29.10 4.74 -13.94
N VAL A 82 -28.38 3.62 -13.81
CA VAL A 82 -27.78 2.89 -14.93
C VAL A 82 -28.43 1.51 -15.09
N LYS A 83 -29.02 1.23 -16.29
CA LYS A 83 -29.89 0.05 -16.47
C LYS A 83 -29.18 -1.17 -17.02
N ASN A 84 -28.11 -0.99 -17.79
CA ASN A 84 -27.48 -2.06 -18.56
C ASN A 84 -26.18 -2.58 -17.95
N LEU A 85 -25.67 -1.94 -16.89
CA LEU A 85 -24.41 -2.30 -16.25
C LEU A 85 -24.52 -3.68 -15.59
N LYS A 86 -23.63 -4.59 -15.97
CA LYS A 86 -23.57 -6.00 -15.50
C LYS A 86 -22.25 -6.34 -14.84
N TYR A 87 -21.18 -5.62 -15.19
CA TYR A 87 -19.84 -5.92 -14.72
C TYR A 87 -19.05 -4.64 -14.41
N ILE A 88 -18.33 -4.65 -13.31
CA ILE A 88 -17.41 -3.60 -12.90
C ILE A 88 -16.03 -4.21 -12.66
N GLY A 89 -15.03 -3.79 -13.43
CA GLY A 89 -13.62 -4.08 -13.19
C GLY A 89 -12.95 -2.88 -12.54
N VAL A 90 -12.50 -3.02 -11.29
CA VAL A 90 -11.80 -1.93 -10.59
C VAL A 90 -10.33 -2.27 -10.40
N SER A 91 -9.45 -1.43 -10.91
CA SER A 91 -8.00 -1.71 -10.92
C SER A 91 -7.33 -1.64 -9.55
N ARG A 92 -8.08 -1.39 -8.47
CA ARG A 92 -7.60 -1.30 -7.09
C ARG A 92 -7.55 -2.67 -6.40
N GLY A 93 -6.65 -2.82 -5.42
CA GLY A 93 -6.60 -4.03 -4.58
C GLY A 93 -7.72 -4.09 -3.53
N GLY A 94 -8.19 -2.92 -3.07
CA GLY A 94 -9.37 -2.75 -2.23
C GLY A 94 -10.29 -1.70 -2.85
N PRO A 95 -11.44 -2.07 -3.40
CA PRO A 95 -12.30 -1.16 -4.17
C PRO A 95 -13.21 -0.33 -3.27
N VAL A 96 -12.62 0.52 -2.43
CA VAL A 96 -13.34 1.36 -1.45
C VAL A 96 -14.19 2.46 -2.10
N ASN A 97 -14.03 2.70 -3.39
CA ASN A 97 -14.81 3.62 -4.20
C ASN A 97 -16.06 2.97 -4.84
N ILE A 98 -16.31 1.69 -4.55
CA ILE A 98 -17.47 0.94 -5.07
C ILE A 98 -18.34 0.48 -3.90
N ASP A 99 -19.65 0.75 -3.92
CA ASP A 99 -20.63 0.17 -3.00
C ASP A 99 -20.88 -1.30 -3.38
N ILE A 100 -20.10 -2.20 -2.80
CA ILE A 100 -20.16 -3.64 -3.09
C ILE A 100 -21.51 -4.24 -2.71
N ASP A 101 -22.11 -3.79 -1.61
CA ASP A 101 -23.42 -4.29 -1.17
C ASP A 101 -24.53 -3.91 -2.16
N ALA A 102 -24.47 -2.71 -2.71
CA ALA A 102 -25.40 -2.27 -3.74
C ALA A 102 -25.21 -3.04 -5.06
N CYS A 103 -23.95 -3.29 -5.46
CA CYS A 103 -23.65 -4.13 -6.63
C CYS A 103 -24.22 -5.54 -6.46
N GLN A 104 -24.04 -6.15 -5.30
CA GLN A 104 -24.52 -7.50 -4.99
C GLN A 104 -26.06 -7.58 -5.06
N LYS A 105 -26.77 -6.60 -4.45
CA LYS A 105 -28.24 -6.50 -4.51
C LYS A 105 -28.79 -6.42 -5.93
N LYS A 106 -28.04 -5.76 -6.82
CA LYS A 106 -28.40 -5.58 -8.23
C LYS A 106 -27.85 -6.67 -9.16
N SER A 107 -27.21 -7.69 -8.62
CA SER A 107 -26.55 -8.77 -9.37
C SER A 107 -25.50 -8.28 -10.36
N ILE A 108 -24.82 -7.17 -10.04
CA ILE A 108 -23.70 -6.64 -10.80
C ILE A 108 -22.43 -7.29 -10.29
N ILE A 109 -21.69 -7.91 -11.19
CA ILE A 109 -20.43 -8.58 -10.87
C ILE A 109 -19.33 -7.54 -10.68
N VAL A 110 -18.55 -7.66 -9.60
CA VAL A 110 -17.38 -6.82 -9.35
C VAL A 110 -16.12 -7.67 -9.28
N ALA A 111 -15.10 -7.28 -10.04
CA ALA A 111 -13.74 -7.83 -9.96
C ALA A 111 -12.73 -6.72 -9.66
N ASN A 112 -11.67 -7.08 -8.92
CA ASN A 112 -10.62 -6.14 -8.52
C ASN A 112 -9.22 -6.62 -8.94
N ALA A 113 -8.16 -5.86 -8.60
CA ALA A 113 -6.77 -6.19 -8.91
C ALA A 113 -5.94 -6.35 -7.61
N PRO A 114 -6.15 -7.43 -6.82
CA PRO A 114 -5.45 -7.62 -5.57
C PRO A 114 -3.94 -7.81 -5.81
N GLY A 115 -3.12 -7.18 -4.97
CA GLY A 115 -1.67 -7.28 -5.08
C GLY A 115 -1.02 -6.54 -6.26
N ARG A 116 -1.79 -5.72 -7.00
CA ARG A 116 -1.29 -4.98 -8.17
C ARG A 116 0.01 -4.20 -7.91
N ASN A 117 0.15 -3.69 -6.70
CA ASN A 117 1.26 -2.83 -6.26
C ASN A 117 2.27 -3.53 -5.34
N ALA A 118 2.16 -4.85 -5.15
CA ALA A 118 2.96 -5.53 -4.13
C ALA A 118 4.48 -5.43 -4.38
N SER A 119 4.92 -5.52 -5.65
CA SER A 119 6.34 -5.36 -5.98
C SER A 119 6.83 -3.93 -5.73
N ALA A 120 6.02 -2.91 -6.06
CA ALA A 120 6.36 -1.51 -5.80
C ALA A 120 6.50 -1.24 -4.29
N VAL A 121 5.53 -1.73 -3.47
CA VAL A 121 5.60 -1.60 -2.01
C VAL A 121 6.83 -2.31 -1.45
N ALA A 122 7.19 -3.49 -1.97
CA ALA A 122 8.36 -4.21 -1.50
C ALA A 122 9.66 -3.45 -1.80
N GLU A 123 9.85 -2.94 -3.02
CA GLU A 123 10.99 -2.11 -3.41
C GLU A 123 11.08 -0.84 -2.54
N PHE A 124 9.94 -0.18 -2.35
CA PHE A 124 9.86 1.03 -1.54
C PHE A 124 10.20 0.77 -0.06
N THR A 125 9.76 -0.37 0.48
CA THR A 125 10.12 -0.81 1.84
C THR A 125 11.62 -0.99 2.00
N VAL A 126 12.28 -1.67 1.07
CA VAL A 126 13.74 -1.85 1.09
C VAL A 126 14.45 -0.50 0.98
N ALA A 127 13.97 0.40 0.12
CA ALA A 127 14.50 1.76 0.02
C ALA A 127 14.37 2.53 1.36
N LYS A 128 13.24 2.39 2.07
CA LYS A 128 13.03 2.99 3.40
C LYS A 128 13.96 2.39 4.45
N ILE A 129 14.19 1.08 4.42
CA ILE A 129 15.16 0.42 5.30
C ILE A 129 16.56 1.00 5.05
N LEU A 130 16.99 1.08 3.80
CA LEU A 130 18.29 1.67 3.44
C LEU A 130 18.37 3.16 3.80
N ALA A 131 17.32 3.93 3.56
CA ALA A 131 17.28 5.35 3.91
C ALA A 131 17.53 5.60 5.40
N GLN A 132 16.98 4.75 6.27
CA GLN A 132 17.18 4.83 7.72
C GLN A 132 18.52 4.28 8.16
N THR A 133 18.86 3.06 7.74
CA THR A 133 20.09 2.38 8.24
C THR A 133 21.36 3.04 7.71
N ARG A 134 21.33 3.71 6.54
CA ARG A 134 22.45 4.42 5.92
C ARG A 134 22.37 5.93 6.02
N LEU A 135 21.39 6.47 6.80
CA LEU A 135 21.20 7.90 7.07
C LEU A 135 21.01 8.76 5.81
N ILE A 136 20.44 8.19 4.73
CA ILE A 136 20.31 8.86 3.42
C ILE A 136 19.42 10.10 3.56
N THR A 137 18.23 9.94 4.16
CA THR A 137 17.29 11.05 4.33
C THR A 137 17.87 12.14 5.23
N LEU A 138 18.49 11.77 6.35
CA LEU A 138 19.12 12.74 7.26
C LEU A 138 20.20 13.53 6.54
N GLY A 139 21.12 12.84 5.85
CA GLY A 139 22.20 13.49 5.11
C GLY A 139 21.68 14.42 4.01
N HIS A 140 20.68 14.00 3.25
CA HIS A 140 20.03 14.81 2.21
C HIS A 140 19.38 16.06 2.81
N THR A 141 18.52 15.87 3.82
CA THR A 141 17.75 16.97 4.41
C THR A 141 18.66 18.05 5.01
N THR A 142 19.66 17.64 5.78
CA THR A 142 20.59 18.61 6.41
C THR A 142 21.44 19.35 5.38
N LEU A 143 21.90 18.66 4.32
CA LEU A 143 22.65 19.30 3.25
C LEU A 143 21.79 20.30 2.45
N MET A 144 20.52 19.98 2.19
CA MET A 144 19.58 20.93 1.56
C MET A 144 19.26 22.14 2.42
N GLN A 145 19.40 22.01 3.74
CA GLN A 145 19.32 23.13 4.71
C GLN A 145 20.63 23.91 4.85
N GLY A 146 21.68 23.56 4.10
CA GLY A 146 22.99 24.22 4.11
C GLY A 146 23.96 23.68 5.17
N GLU A 147 23.62 22.57 5.84
CA GLU A 147 24.47 21.97 6.87
C GLU A 147 25.26 20.78 6.32
N TRP A 148 26.58 20.89 6.27
CA TRP A 148 27.48 19.80 5.93
C TRP A 148 27.76 18.91 7.16
N ARG A 149 27.04 17.78 7.27
CA ARG A 149 27.11 16.83 8.40
C ARG A 149 28.28 15.84 8.26
N GLY A 150 29.51 16.34 8.19
CA GLY A 150 30.73 15.50 8.16
C GLY A 150 30.88 14.57 9.38
N ASP A 151 30.23 14.92 10.48
CA ASP A 151 30.17 14.11 11.69
C ASP A 151 29.44 12.76 11.49
N LEU A 152 28.59 12.61 10.48
CA LEU A 152 27.93 11.34 10.15
C LEU A 152 28.91 10.25 9.68
N TYR A 153 30.16 10.59 9.39
CA TYR A 153 31.23 9.65 9.07
C TYR A 153 31.88 9.02 10.32
N ARG A 154 31.61 9.56 11.51
CA ARG A 154 32.17 9.06 12.76
C ARG A 154 31.57 7.69 13.11
N LEU A 155 32.37 6.78 13.68
CA LEU A 155 31.95 5.43 14.05
C LEU A 155 30.73 5.39 15.01
N ASP A 156 30.60 6.37 15.90
CA ASP A 156 29.50 6.46 16.87
C ASP A 156 28.19 7.03 16.25
N LYS A 157 28.25 7.53 15.01
CA LYS A 157 27.09 8.14 14.31
C LYS A 157 26.75 7.50 12.97
N THR A 158 27.73 6.85 12.33
CA THR A 158 27.53 6.28 10.99
C THR A 158 26.47 5.20 10.95
N GLY A 159 25.94 4.94 9.75
CA GLY A 159 24.96 3.89 9.52
C GLY A 159 25.60 2.49 9.50
N ARG A 160 24.75 1.46 9.61
CA ARG A 160 25.13 0.04 9.54
C ARG A 160 24.79 -0.55 8.18
N GLU A 161 25.58 -1.49 7.69
CA GLU A 161 25.28 -2.28 6.49
C GLU A 161 24.22 -3.34 6.80
N LEU A 162 23.40 -3.69 5.79
CA LEU A 162 22.32 -4.65 6.00
C LEU A 162 22.82 -6.03 6.38
N SER A 163 23.99 -6.44 5.90
CA SER A 163 24.63 -7.73 6.24
C SER A 163 24.89 -7.93 7.73
N GLU A 164 24.98 -6.83 8.50
CA GLU A 164 25.19 -6.85 9.94
C GLU A 164 23.88 -6.93 10.75
N LEU A 165 22.73 -6.81 10.07
CA LEU A 165 21.44 -6.58 10.70
C LEU A 165 20.56 -7.83 10.69
N THR A 166 19.70 -7.91 11.71
CA THR A 166 18.54 -8.79 11.71
C THR A 166 17.31 -7.98 11.36
N ILE A 167 16.60 -8.38 10.29
CA ILE A 167 15.38 -7.75 9.82
C ILE A 167 14.18 -8.61 10.24
N GLY A 168 13.27 -8.03 11.02
CA GLY A 168 12.03 -8.66 11.45
C GLY A 168 10.85 -8.21 10.58
N LEU A 169 10.14 -9.16 9.98
CA LEU A 169 8.97 -8.91 9.14
C LEU A 169 7.69 -9.32 9.89
N ILE A 170 6.85 -8.34 10.23
CA ILE A 170 5.54 -8.58 10.86
C ILE A 170 4.49 -8.70 9.76
N GLY A 171 3.98 -9.92 9.54
CA GLY A 171 3.21 -10.30 8.37
C GLY A 171 4.10 -10.81 7.24
N TYR A 172 3.89 -12.07 6.84
CA TYR A 172 4.73 -12.78 5.86
C TYR A 172 3.93 -13.35 4.70
N SER A 173 2.88 -12.61 4.27
CA SER A 173 2.11 -12.95 3.09
C SER A 173 2.80 -12.41 1.81
N HIS A 174 2.04 -11.92 0.86
CA HIS A 174 2.56 -11.55 -0.45
C HIS A 174 3.67 -10.49 -0.42
N ILE A 175 3.45 -9.34 0.26
CA ILE A 175 4.44 -8.26 0.34
C ILE A 175 5.65 -8.66 1.19
N GLY A 176 5.43 -9.26 2.37
CA GLY A 176 6.51 -9.69 3.24
C GLY A 176 7.48 -10.66 2.55
N LYS A 177 6.97 -11.61 1.74
CA LYS A 177 7.79 -12.51 0.93
C LYS A 177 8.58 -11.79 -0.16
N LEU A 178 7.99 -10.80 -0.83
CA LEU A 178 8.70 -9.99 -1.82
C LEU A 178 9.81 -9.16 -1.17
N VAL A 179 9.55 -8.56 0.00
CA VAL A 179 10.59 -7.85 0.77
C VAL A 179 11.71 -8.79 1.16
N LYS A 180 11.40 -10.02 1.64
CA LYS A 180 12.40 -11.04 1.92
C LYS A 180 13.27 -11.33 0.70
N ASN A 181 12.65 -11.57 -0.46
CA ASN A 181 13.38 -11.88 -1.69
C ASN A 181 14.35 -10.76 -2.12
N LEU A 182 13.95 -9.49 -1.90
CA LEU A 182 14.82 -8.34 -2.18
C LEU A 182 15.94 -8.18 -1.15
N LEU A 183 15.73 -8.62 0.10
CA LEU A 183 16.70 -8.48 1.18
C LEU A 183 17.73 -9.61 1.25
N VAL A 184 17.39 -10.82 0.83
CA VAL A 184 18.30 -11.99 0.86
C VAL A 184 19.67 -11.69 0.21
N PRO A 185 19.76 -11.03 -0.96
CA PRO A 185 21.04 -10.70 -1.59
C PRO A 185 21.94 -9.74 -0.79
N PHE A 186 21.40 -9.00 0.17
CA PHE A 186 22.19 -8.15 1.07
C PHE A 186 22.89 -8.93 2.19
N GLY A 187 22.60 -10.22 2.34
CA GLY A 187 23.23 -11.07 3.36
C GLY A 187 22.77 -10.81 4.80
N CYS A 188 21.66 -10.06 5.00
CA CYS A 188 21.10 -9.83 6.33
C CYS A 188 20.38 -11.08 6.87
N LYS A 189 20.25 -11.17 8.19
CA LYS A 189 19.41 -12.19 8.83
C LYS A 189 17.96 -11.76 8.76
N ILE A 190 17.06 -12.67 8.38
CA ILE A 190 15.62 -12.35 8.26
C ILE A 190 14.83 -13.30 9.16
N VAL A 191 13.96 -12.72 9.97
CA VAL A 191 12.97 -13.45 10.77
C VAL A 191 11.58 -12.88 10.48
N PHE A 192 10.53 -13.69 10.64
CA PHE A 192 9.18 -13.19 10.51
C PHE A 192 8.24 -13.70 11.60
N SER A 193 7.18 -12.93 11.84
CA SER A 193 6.03 -13.33 12.65
C SER A 193 4.76 -13.17 11.85
N ASP A 194 4.06 -14.27 11.65
CA ASP A 194 2.77 -14.34 10.99
C ASP A 194 2.03 -15.59 11.51
N PRO A 195 0.83 -15.45 12.10
CA PRO A 195 0.11 -16.60 12.65
C PRO A 195 -0.44 -17.55 11.57
N TYR A 196 -0.56 -17.10 10.32
CA TYR A 196 -1.24 -17.81 9.24
C TYR A 196 -0.30 -18.40 8.19
N VAL A 197 1.00 -18.02 8.22
CA VAL A 197 1.97 -18.42 7.19
C VAL A 197 3.04 -19.32 7.80
N GLU A 198 3.30 -20.46 7.15
CA GLU A 198 4.39 -21.36 7.48
C GLU A 198 5.57 -21.19 6.52
N LEU A 199 6.75 -21.64 6.96
CA LEU A 199 7.96 -21.68 6.13
C LEU A 199 7.77 -22.67 4.96
N ASN A 200 8.19 -22.25 3.79
CA ASN A 200 8.33 -23.15 2.65
C ASN A 200 9.81 -23.57 2.45
N ASN A 201 10.07 -24.44 1.47
CA ASN A 201 11.43 -24.95 1.22
C ASN A 201 12.42 -23.85 0.79
N GLU A 202 11.97 -22.84 0.07
CA GLU A 202 12.78 -21.67 -0.33
C GLU A 202 13.16 -20.84 0.90
N ASP A 203 12.20 -20.55 1.78
CA ASP A 203 12.45 -19.83 3.02
C ASP A 203 13.48 -20.54 3.90
N ILE A 204 13.40 -21.88 3.99
CA ILE A 204 14.35 -22.70 4.75
C ILE A 204 15.75 -22.64 4.12
N ALA A 205 15.84 -22.73 2.79
CA ALA A 205 17.11 -22.63 2.06
C ALA A 205 17.75 -21.24 2.23
N ASP A 206 16.96 -20.18 2.28
CA ASP A 206 17.39 -18.81 2.53
C ASP A 206 17.72 -18.55 4.02
N GLY A 207 17.55 -19.52 4.90
CA GLY A 207 17.84 -19.41 6.33
C GLY A 207 16.84 -18.55 7.11
N ILE A 208 15.63 -18.35 6.57
CA ILE A 208 14.55 -17.59 7.21
C ILE A 208 14.01 -18.33 8.42
N LYS A 209 13.63 -17.62 9.48
CA LYS A 209 13.05 -18.23 10.69
C LYS A 209 11.69 -17.61 11.02
N LYS A 210 10.72 -18.47 11.32
CA LYS A 210 9.45 -18.06 11.94
C LYS A 210 9.62 -18.00 13.45
N VAL A 211 9.21 -16.89 14.06
CA VAL A 211 9.31 -16.64 15.51
C VAL A 211 8.04 -15.99 16.03
N SER A 212 7.86 -15.93 17.35
CA SER A 212 6.76 -15.14 17.96
C SER A 212 6.98 -13.65 17.72
N LEU A 213 5.93 -12.83 17.84
CA LEU A 213 6.03 -11.38 17.71
C LEU A 213 7.00 -10.80 18.73
N GLU A 214 6.92 -11.23 19.99
CA GLU A 214 7.78 -10.77 21.07
C GLU A 214 9.25 -11.07 20.75
N ASN A 215 9.55 -12.30 20.36
CA ASN A 215 10.93 -12.69 20.03
C ASN A 215 11.43 -11.91 18.80
N LEU A 216 10.59 -11.70 17.77
CA LEU A 216 10.95 -10.87 16.62
C LEU A 216 11.37 -9.47 17.06
N LEU A 217 10.59 -8.81 17.95
CA LEU A 217 10.86 -7.47 18.43
C LEU A 217 12.18 -7.41 19.22
N GLU A 218 12.45 -8.41 20.06
CA GLU A 218 13.65 -8.48 20.88
C GLU A 218 14.94 -8.67 20.09
N ILE A 219 14.90 -9.42 18.97
CA ILE A 219 16.11 -9.78 18.23
C ILE A 219 16.38 -8.93 16.99
N SER A 220 15.38 -8.16 16.51
CA SER A 220 15.48 -7.41 15.25
C SER A 220 16.16 -6.05 15.43
N ASP A 221 17.05 -5.70 14.51
CA ASP A 221 17.63 -4.36 14.37
C ASP A 221 16.73 -3.44 13.54
N VAL A 222 15.96 -4.01 12.62
CA VAL A 222 14.90 -3.34 11.84
C VAL A 222 13.63 -4.16 11.92
N VAL A 223 12.52 -3.52 12.27
CA VAL A 223 11.18 -4.13 12.26
C VAL A 223 10.37 -3.49 11.15
N SER A 224 9.84 -4.30 10.22
CA SER A 224 9.02 -3.84 9.11
C SER A 224 7.64 -4.49 9.15
N ILE A 225 6.58 -3.65 9.03
CA ILE A 225 5.19 -4.07 9.18
C ILE A 225 4.56 -4.31 7.81
N HIS A 226 3.99 -5.51 7.61
CA HIS A 226 3.29 -5.94 6.39
C HIS A 226 1.95 -6.61 6.68
N ALA A 227 1.46 -6.48 7.91
CA ALA A 227 0.17 -7.02 8.34
C ALA A 227 -1.01 -6.24 7.73
N ARG A 228 -2.19 -6.88 7.70
CA ARG A 228 -3.45 -6.20 7.35
C ARG A 228 -4.06 -5.57 8.59
N VAL A 229 -4.86 -4.51 8.40
CA VAL A 229 -5.67 -3.95 9.48
C VAL A 229 -6.90 -4.83 9.70
N THR A 230 -7.05 -5.34 10.92
CA THR A 230 -8.22 -6.03 11.44
C THR A 230 -8.51 -5.50 12.83
N LYS A 231 -9.59 -5.94 13.46
CA LYS A 231 -9.88 -5.55 14.84
C LYS A 231 -8.75 -5.97 15.81
N GLU A 232 -8.07 -7.08 15.52
CA GLU A 232 -7.00 -7.65 16.34
C GLU A 232 -5.64 -6.97 16.08
N THR A 233 -5.46 -6.31 14.93
CA THR A 233 -4.20 -5.69 14.53
C THR A 233 -4.17 -4.17 14.64
N VAL A 234 -5.27 -3.53 15.03
CA VAL A 234 -5.25 -2.10 15.41
C VAL A 234 -4.31 -1.90 16.59
N ASN A 235 -3.37 -0.95 16.46
CA ASN A 235 -2.30 -0.71 17.43
C ASN A 235 -1.46 -1.97 17.74
N LEU A 236 -1.27 -2.84 16.74
CA LEU A 236 -0.45 -4.05 16.85
C LEU A 236 0.94 -3.74 17.40
N ILE A 237 1.50 -2.59 17.06
CA ILE A 237 2.76 -2.08 17.59
C ILE A 237 2.47 -0.85 18.45
N GLY A 238 2.21 -1.10 19.71
CA GLY A 238 1.96 -0.10 20.74
C GLY A 238 3.15 0.09 21.68
N LYS A 239 2.90 0.75 22.82
CA LYS A 239 3.91 1.07 23.81
C LYS A 239 4.64 -0.18 24.35
N LYS A 240 3.90 -1.28 24.58
CA LYS A 240 4.45 -2.54 25.08
C LYS A 240 5.39 -3.13 24.04
N GLU A 241 4.96 -3.25 22.80
CA GLU A 241 5.72 -3.84 21.70
C GLU A 241 7.01 -3.02 21.40
N ILE A 242 6.87 -1.68 21.36
CA ILE A 242 8.03 -0.77 21.21
C ILE A 242 9.03 -0.94 22.36
N SER A 243 8.56 -1.20 23.58
CA SER A 243 9.47 -1.42 24.73
C SER A 243 10.32 -2.69 24.59
N LEU A 244 9.80 -3.73 23.90
CA LEU A 244 10.52 -4.98 23.61
C LEU A 244 11.56 -4.82 22.49
N MET A 245 11.40 -3.85 21.60
CA MET A 245 12.36 -3.62 20.53
C MET A 245 13.75 -3.31 21.10
N LYS A 246 14.81 -3.65 20.35
CA LYS A 246 16.17 -3.29 20.72
C LYS A 246 16.31 -1.77 20.86
N LYS A 247 17.16 -1.34 21.77
CA LYS A 247 17.65 0.03 21.74
C LYS A 247 18.37 0.26 20.40
N ASP A 248 18.21 1.46 19.84
CA ASP A 248 18.80 1.86 18.55
C ASP A 248 18.31 1.06 17.32
N SER A 249 17.19 0.36 17.44
CA SER A 249 16.52 -0.28 16.30
C SER A 249 15.68 0.71 15.49
N TYR A 250 15.21 0.25 14.31
CA TYR A 250 14.40 1.02 13.40
C TYR A 250 13.02 0.39 13.21
N LEU A 251 11.98 1.23 13.02
CA LEU A 251 10.63 0.79 12.69
C LEU A 251 10.20 1.30 11.32
N ILE A 252 9.73 0.40 10.45
CA ILE A 252 9.29 0.70 9.09
C ILE A 252 7.81 0.34 8.95
N ASN A 253 6.98 1.29 8.50
CA ASN A 253 5.58 1.04 8.19
C ASN A 253 5.21 1.57 6.80
N THR A 254 5.12 0.66 5.85
CA THR A 254 4.60 0.87 4.49
C THR A 254 3.28 0.13 4.27
N ALA A 255 2.69 -0.40 5.34
CA ALA A 255 1.44 -1.14 5.30
C ALA A 255 0.23 -0.22 5.51
N ARG A 256 -0.13 0.05 6.76
CA ARG A 256 -1.28 0.92 7.10
C ARG A 256 -1.05 1.63 8.42
N GLY A 257 -1.52 2.88 8.51
CA GLY A 257 -1.39 3.73 9.70
C GLY A 257 -1.94 3.12 10.99
N PRO A 258 -3.17 2.59 11.02
CA PRO A 258 -3.80 2.05 12.23
C PRO A 258 -3.10 0.85 12.89
N LEU A 259 -2.07 0.27 12.28
CA LEU A 259 -1.26 -0.80 12.89
C LEU A 259 -0.32 -0.31 13.99
N LEU A 260 -0.15 1.01 14.14
CA LEU A 260 0.86 1.64 14.95
C LEU A 260 0.29 2.69 15.90
N ASP A 261 0.69 2.64 17.17
CA ASP A 261 0.46 3.73 18.13
C ASP A 261 1.48 4.87 17.87
N TYR A 262 1.01 5.95 17.26
CA TYR A 262 1.86 7.09 16.90
C TYR A 262 2.43 7.85 18.08
N LYS A 263 1.67 7.94 19.17
CA LYS A 263 2.16 8.59 20.39
C LYS A 263 3.31 7.79 21.01
N ALA A 264 3.12 6.47 21.11
CA ALA A 264 4.17 5.58 21.63
C ALA A 264 5.42 5.60 20.74
N LEU A 265 5.27 5.63 19.41
CA LEU A 265 6.39 5.75 18.48
C LEU A 265 7.11 7.09 18.63
N HIS A 266 6.36 8.21 18.67
CA HIS A 266 6.94 9.55 18.85
C HIS A 266 7.77 9.62 20.15
N ASP A 267 7.21 9.14 21.27
CA ASP A 267 7.89 9.13 22.56
C ASP A 267 9.19 8.30 22.49
N ALA A 268 9.16 7.14 21.82
CA ALA A 268 10.34 6.27 21.67
C ALA A 268 11.44 6.87 20.79
N LEU A 269 11.07 7.62 19.75
CA LEU A 269 12.01 8.32 18.87
C LEU A 269 12.63 9.54 19.57
N SER A 270 11.81 10.30 20.31
CA SER A 270 12.23 11.53 21.00
C SER A 270 13.17 11.22 22.17
N ASN A 271 12.97 10.11 22.88
CA ASN A 271 13.79 9.73 24.02
C ASN A 271 15.00 8.82 23.64
N GLY A 272 15.20 8.53 22.36
CA GLY A 272 16.31 7.72 21.86
C GLY A 272 16.21 6.22 22.16
N LYS A 273 15.02 5.69 22.44
CA LYS A 273 14.78 4.24 22.50
C LYS A 273 14.92 3.62 21.12
N LEU A 274 14.31 4.23 20.10
CA LEU A 274 14.47 3.87 18.70
C LEU A 274 15.41 4.85 18.01
N LYS A 275 16.29 4.35 17.15
CA LYS A 275 17.21 5.17 16.37
C LYS A 275 16.50 5.94 15.26
N GLY A 276 15.45 5.36 14.65
CA GLY A 276 14.69 6.01 13.63
C GLY A 276 13.45 5.22 13.20
N ALA A 277 12.62 5.87 12.38
CA ALA A 277 11.48 5.24 11.75
C ALA A 277 11.29 5.71 10.31
N ALA A 278 10.64 4.88 9.47
CA ALA A 278 10.20 5.29 8.16
C ALA A 278 8.74 4.91 7.94
N LEU A 279 7.93 5.91 7.58
CA LEU A 279 6.49 5.78 7.45
C LEU A 279 6.05 6.26 6.07
N ASP A 280 5.17 5.52 5.42
CA ASP A 280 4.52 5.91 4.16
C ASP A 280 3.01 6.09 4.32
N THR A 281 2.44 5.47 5.35
CA THR A 281 1.00 5.49 5.64
C THR A 281 0.74 6.02 7.03
N PHE A 282 -0.40 6.72 7.22
CA PHE A 282 -0.73 7.37 8.45
C PHE A 282 -2.14 7.02 8.92
N TYR A 283 -2.42 7.25 10.20
CA TYR A 283 -3.76 7.10 10.76
C TYR A 283 -4.72 8.13 10.18
N GLU A 284 -4.23 9.37 10.01
CA GLU A 284 -4.93 10.47 9.37
C GLU A 284 -4.19 10.84 8.09
N GLU A 285 -4.87 10.80 6.97
CA GLU A 285 -4.37 11.16 5.64
C GLU A 285 -5.37 12.11 4.96
N PRO A 286 -4.93 13.28 4.50
CA PRO A 286 -3.55 13.82 4.48
C PRO A 286 -2.96 14.09 5.86
N LEU A 287 -1.63 13.90 5.98
CA LEU A 287 -0.91 14.16 7.23
C LEU A 287 -1.02 15.64 7.63
N PRO A 288 -1.57 15.99 8.81
CA PRO A 288 -1.74 17.35 9.27
C PRO A 288 -0.44 18.17 9.21
N GLU A 289 -0.56 19.48 8.97
CA GLU A 289 0.60 20.37 8.85
C GLU A 289 1.48 20.32 10.10
N ASN A 290 0.87 20.32 11.28
CA ASN A 290 1.57 20.33 12.57
C ASN A 290 1.74 18.90 13.17
N HIS A 291 1.81 17.86 12.32
CA HIS A 291 1.95 16.50 12.81
C HIS A 291 3.28 16.30 13.54
N ILE A 292 3.22 15.57 14.69
CA ILE A 292 4.34 15.38 15.63
C ILE A 292 5.62 14.86 14.99
N PHE A 293 5.53 14.02 13.95
CA PHE A 293 6.70 13.45 13.27
C PHE A 293 7.46 14.45 12.40
N LYS A 294 6.85 15.55 11.99
CA LYS A 294 7.54 16.59 11.17
C LYS A 294 8.65 17.33 11.91
N ASN A 295 8.66 17.25 13.23
CA ASN A 295 9.67 17.87 14.09
C ASN A 295 10.82 16.92 14.48
N LEU A 296 10.82 15.68 13.95
CA LEU A 296 11.84 14.67 14.26
C LEU A 296 12.81 14.49 13.08
N ASN A 297 14.10 14.60 13.36
CA ASN A 297 15.17 14.40 12.36
C ASN A 297 15.48 12.94 12.05
N ASN A 298 14.97 12.01 12.86
CA ASN A 298 15.19 10.57 12.74
C ASN A 298 13.99 9.83 12.14
N VAL A 299 13.09 10.55 11.47
CA VAL A 299 11.94 9.96 10.77
C VAL A 299 11.98 10.30 9.29
N THR A 300 11.76 9.30 8.44
CA THR A 300 11.54 9.47 7.00
C THR A 300 10.06 9.26 6.69
N ILE A 301 9.36 10.32 6.30
CA ILE A 301 7.93 10.26 5.93
C ILE A 301 7.73 10.49 4.44
N THR A 302 6.72 9.82 3.86
CA THR A 302 6.28 10.01 2.47
C THR A 302 4.76 9.93 2.38
N PRO A 303 4.14 10.58 1.39
CA PRO A 303 2.68 10.78 1.36
C PRO A 303 1.95 9.61 0.70
N HIS A 304 2.05 8.40 1.26
CA HIS A 304 1.36 7.17 0.85
C HIS A 304 1.58 6.81 -0.64
N ILE A 305 2.85 6.78 -1.04
CA ILE A 305 3.25 6.54 -2.45
C ILE A 305 3.97 5.21 -2.68
N ALA A 306 4.14 4.38 -1.66
CA ALA A 306 4.84 3.10 -1.78
C ALA A 306 4.25 2.18 -2.86
N GLY A 307 2.94 2.26 -3.08
CA GLY A 307 2.25 1.47 -4.11
C GLY A 307 2.27 2.07 -5.51
N ALA A 308 2.71 3.33 -5.66
CA ALA A 308 2.70 4.04 -6.94
C ALA A 308 3.93 3.69 -7.78
N SER A 309 3.73 3.08 -8.94
CA SER A 309 4.78 2.87 -9.95
C SER A 309 4.15 2.74 -11.34
N VAL A 310 4.94 3.01 -12.38
CA VAL A 310 4.51 2.80 -13.77
C VAL A 310 4.04 1.36 -13.98
N LYS A 311 4.82 0.38 -13.51
CA LYS A 311 4.47 -1.04 -13.59
C LYS A 311 3.13 -1.35 -12.90
N THR A 312 2.84 -0.74 -11.75
CA THR A 312 1.57 -0.93 -11.03
C THR A 312 0.38 -0.55 -11.90
N ALA A 313 0.45 0.59 -12.62
CA ALA A 313 -0.65 1.06 -13.47
C ALA A 313 -0.93 0.09 -14.63
N TYR A 314 0.10 -0.32 -15.37
CA TYR A 314 -0.06 -1.28 -16.48
C TYR A 314 -0.52 -2.65 -16.00
N TYR A 315 0.10 -3.19 -14.96
CA TYR A 315 -0.25 -4.51 -14.43
C TYR A 315 -1.68 -4.55 -13.88
N ALA A 316 -2.14 -3.48 -13.24
CA ALA A 316 -3.51 -3.36 -12.77
C ALA A 316 -4.52 -3.43 -13.93
N ALA A 317 -4.25 -2.74 -15.04
CA ALA A 317 -5.09 -2.79 -16.23
C ALA A 317 -5.09 -4.18 -16.89
N GLU A 318 -3.94 -4.86 -16.94
CA GLU A 318 -3.82 -6.23 -17.47
C GLU A 318 -4.64 -7.24 -16.65
N VAL A 319 -4.57 -7.15 -15.30
CA VAL A 319 -5.36 -8.01 -14.40
C VAL A 319 -6.85 -7.86 -14.67
N ILE A 320 -7.33 -6.62 -14.76
CA ILE A 320 -8.74 -6.35 -15.03
C ILE A 320 -9.13 -6.77 -16.45
N ALA A 321 -8.32 -6.48 -17.46
CA ALA A 321 -8.61 -6.86 -18.85
C ALA A 321 -8.75 -8.38 -19.00
N LYS A 322 -7.94 -9.17 -18.28
CA LYS A 322 -8.06 -10.63 -18.25
C LYS A 322 -9.38 -11.10 -17.63
N ASP A 323 -9.83 -10.47 -16.54
CA ASP A 323 -11.11 -10.80 -15.93
C ASP A 323 -12.32 -10.32 -16.78
N VAL A 324 -12.21 -9.19 -17.50
CA VAL A 324 -13.18 -8.79 -18.52
C VAL A 324 -13.27 -9.85 -19.64
N ARG A 325 -12.15 -10.37 -20.14
CA ARG A 325 -12.13 -11.48 -21.09
C ARG A 325 -12.85 -12.71 -20.56
N ASN A 326 -12.53 -13.12 -19.32
CA ASN A 326 -13.18 -14.26 -18.68
C ASN A 326 -14.69 -14.05 -18.55
N TYR A 327 -15.12 -12.83 -18.20
CA TYR A 327 -16.52 -12.47 -18.10
C TYR A 327 -17.25 -12.62 -19.45
N ILE A 328 -16.71 -12.06 -20.54
CA ILE A 328 -17.27 -12.14 -21.89
C ILE A 328 -17.34 -13.60 -22.36
N ASP A 329 -16.34 -14.42 -22.07
CA ASP A 329 -16.29 -15.83 -22.44
C ASP A 329 -17.17 -16.73 -21.54
N GLY A 330 -17.85 -16.20 -20.52
CA GLY A 330 -18.61 -16.99 -19.54
C GLY A 330 -17.74 -17.88 -18.65
N LYS A 331 -16.44 -17.57 -18.53
CA LYS A 331 -15.48 -18.32 -17.71
C LYS A 331 -15.46 -17.82 -16.27
N LYS A 332 -14.88 -18.63 -15.37
CA LYS A 332 -14.67 -18.23 -13.99
C LYS A 332 -13.71 -17.05 -13.89
N LEU A 333 -14.13 -15.98 -13.19
CA LEU A 333 -13.30 -14.84 -12.88
C LEU A 333 -12.23 -15.22 -11.84
N VAL A 334 -11.04 -14.63 -11.96
CA VAL A 334 -9.93 -14.88 -11.03
C VAL A 334 -10.09 -14.03 -9.77
N ASN A 335 -10.52 -12.79 -9.92
CA ASN A 335 -10.53 -11.79 -8.85
C ASN A 335 -11.94 -11.25 -8.55
N ARG A 336 -12.95 -12.10 -8.67
CA ARG A 336 -14.35 -11.74 -8.36
C ARG A 336 -14.51 -11.43 -6.88
N ILE A 337 -15.20 -10.33 -6.57
CA ILE A 337 -15.58 -9.93 -5.20
C ILE A 337 -17.03 -10.31 -4.91
N CYS A 338 -17.95 -10.03 -5.81
CA CYS A 338 -19.36 -10.37 -5.70
C CYS A 338 -19.94 -10.78 -7.07
#